data_1f259fc4ec377d44fff6216ed3651397
#
_entry.id   1f259fc4ec377d44fff6216ed3651397
#
_cell.length_a   1.000
_cell.length_b   1.000
_cell.length_c   1.000
_cell.angle_alpha   90.00
_cell.angle_beta   90.00
_cell.angle_gamma   90.00
#
_symmetry.space_group_name_H-M   'P 1'
#
loop_
_entity.id
_entity.type
_entity.pdbx_description
1 polymer ?
#
loop_
_entity_poly.entity_id
_entity_poly.type
_entity_poly.pdbx_seq_one_letter_code
_entity_poly.pdbx_strand_id
1 'polypeptide(L)'
;MKEILDEESKNALINYRIQRAYETLKEAQVMMRESFYNAAVNRLYYACYYAAVSLLLKYDHQPQTHNGVKTMLGLHFISTGKLPIKIGKIFSTLFEKRHSGNYKINSKIRIN
;
A
#
# COMPACT_ATOMS: atom_id res chain seq x y z
N MET A 1 11.55 -9.79 -14.96
CA MET A 1 11.89 -8.82 -16.00
C MET A 1 10.94 -7.64 -15.97
N LYS A 2 11.48 -6.45 -16.10
CA LYS A 2 10.69 -5.24 -16.06
C LYS A 2 9.94 -5.05 -17.36
N GLU A 3 8.65 -4.82 -17.26
CA GLU A 3 7.80 -4.61 -18.42
C GLU A 3 7.92 -3.16 -18.89
N ILE A 4 7.99 -2.96 -20.20
CA ILE A 4 8.02 -1.61 -20.75
C ILE A 4 6.63 -1.27 -21.23
N LEU A 5 6.05 -0.25 -20.62
CA LEU A 5 4.70 0.20 -20.94
C LEU A 5 4.75 1.49 -21.73
N ASP A 6 3.88 1.63 -22.73
CA ASP A 6 3.72 2.93 -23.36
C ASP A 6 2.99 3.88 -22.39
N GLU A 7 2.97 5.15 -22.75
CA GLU A 7 2.43 6.17 -21.84
C GLU A 7 0.94 5.97 -21.57
N GLU A 8 0.19 5.58 -22.60
CA GLU A 8 -1.23 5.36 -22.44
C GLU A 8 -1.52 4.17 -21.52
N SER A 9 -0.83 3.07 -21.73
CA SER A 9 -1.00 1.88 -20.89
C SER A 9 -0.56 2.13 -19.46
N LYS A 10 0.54 2.88 -19.30
CA LYS A 10 1.04 3.24 -17.98
C LYS A 10 -0.01 4.06 -17.21
N ASN A 11 -0.56 5.08 -17.84
CA ASN A 11 -1.56 5.92 -17.20
C ASN A 11 -2.83 5.15 -16.87
N ALA A 12 -3.25 4.25 -17.76
CA ALA A 12 -4.42 3.42 -17.50
C ALA A 12 -4.20 2.52 -16.28
N LEU A 13 -3.01 1.94 -16.18
CA LEU A 13 -2.68 1.06 -15.05
C LEU A 13 -2.60 1.84 -13.74
N ILE A 14 -2.00 3.05 -13.78
CA ILE A 14 -1.94 3.91 -12.60
C ILE A 14 -3.36 4.24 -12.12
N ASN A 15 -4.22 4.65 -13.04
CA ASN A 15 -5.59 5.02 -12.69
C ASN A 15 -6.36 3.83 -12.12
N TYR A 16 -6.19 2.64 -12.71
CA TYR A 16 -6.82 1.44 -12.21
C TYR A 16 -6.39 1.15 -10.78
N ARG A 17 -5.10 1.22 -10.49
CA ARG A 17 -4.57 0.92 -9.17
C ARG A 17 -4.99 1.95 -8.14
N ILE A 18 -5.06 3.23 -8.51
CA ILE A 18 -5.54 4.29 -7.61
C ILE A 18 -7.01 4.01 -7.26
N GLN A 19 -7.81 3.66 -8.25
CA GLN A 19 -9.22 3.32 -8.00
C GLN A 19 -9.33 2.13 -7.06
N ARG A 20 -8.52 1.09 -7.30
CA ARG A 20 -8.50 -0.08 -6.42
C ARG A 20 -8.09 0.31 -4.99
N ALA A 21 -7.16 1.26 -4.86
CA ALA A 21 -6.74 1.73 -3.53
C ALA A 21 -7.94 2.33 -2.78
N TYR A 22 -8.70 3.19 -3.43
CA TYR A 22 -9.87 3.81 -2.80
C TYR A 22 -10.96 2.78 -2.46
N GLU A 23 -11.23 1.86 -3.38
CA GLU A 23 -12.23 0.81 -3.14
C GLU A 23 -11.82 -0.06 -1.95
N THR A 24 -10.56 -0.44 -1.92
CA THR A 24 -10.04 -1.31 -0.88
C THR A 24 -10.02 -0.60 0.48
N LEU A 25 -9.75 0.71 0.47
CA LEU A 25 -9.83 1.50 1.70
C LEU A 25 -11.25 1.50 2.26
N LYS A 26 -12.24 1.62 1.40
CA LYS A 26 -13.64 1.55 1.84
C LYS A 26 -13.96 0.20 2.45
N GLU A 27 -13.44 -0.88 1.84
CA GLU A 27 -13.60 -2.23 2.39
C GLU A 27 -13.01 -2.31 3.79
N ALA A 28 -11.81 -1.75 3.98
CA ALA A 28 -11.16 -1.74 5.28
C ALA A 28 -12.01 -1.00 6.32
N GLN A 29 -12.59 0.12 5.94
CA GLN A 29 -13.42 0.91 6.84
C GLN A 29 -14.68 0.15 7.27
N VAL A 30 -15.31 -0.55 6.34
CA VAL A 30 -16.48 -1.37 6.65
C VAL A 30 -16.09 -2.51 7.59
N MET A 31 -14.99 -3.20 7.29
CA MET A 31 -14.51 -4.30 8.14
C MET A 31 -14.23 -3.81 9.56
N MET A 32 -13.64 -2.63 9.69
CA MET A 32 -13.36 -2.07 11.01
C MET A 32 -14.64 -1.78 11.78
N ARG A 33 -15.64 -1.18 11.10
CA ARG A 33 -16.93 -0.88 11.75
C ARG A 33 -17.61 -2.14 12.26
N GLU A 34 -17.46 -3.24 11.52
CA GLU A 34 -18.08 -4.52 11.88
C GLU A 34 -17.21 -5.35 12.81
N SER A 35 -16.09 -4.79 13.26
CA SER A 35 -15.15 -5.44 14.17
C SER A 35 -14.44 -6.65 13.57
N PHE A 36 -14.33 -6.70 12.23
CA PHE A 36 -13.55 -7.72 11.55
C PHE A 36 -12.12 -7.18 11.39
N TYR A 37 -11.38 -7.14 12.50
CA TYR A 37 -10.10 -6.44 12.56
C TYR A 37 -9.02 -7.05 11.69
N ASN A 38 -8.93 -8.39 11.67
CA ASN A 38 -7.92 -9.04 10.83
C ASN A 38 -8.15 -8.72 9.36
N ALA A 39 -9.40 -8.79 8.92
CA ALA A 39 -9.77 -8.45 7.56
C ALA A 39 -9.51 -6.98 7.28
N ALA A 40 -9.81 -6.11 8.25
CA ALA A 40 -9.58 -4.67 8.10
C ALA A 40 -8.09 -4.36 7.88
N VAL A 41 -7.22 -4.97 8.66
CA VAL A 41 -5.77 -4.75 8.51
C VAL A 41 -5.28 -5.24 7.15
N ASN A 42 -5.76 -6.40 6.71
CA ASN A 42 -5.40 -6.93 5.39
C ASN A 42 -5.82 -5.97 4.27
N ARG A 43 -7.07 -5.50 4.34
CA ARG A 43 -7.59 -4.57 3.33
C ARG A 43 -6.84 -3.24 3.38
N LEU A 44 -6.53 -2.74 4.56
CA LEU A 44 -5.80 -1.48 4.69
C LEU A 44 -4.40 -1.60 4.09
N TYR A 45 -3.73 -2.72 4.36
CA TYR A 45 -2.42 -2.95 3.74
C TYR A 45 -2.51 -2.90 2.22
N TYR A 46 -3.50 -3.58 1.64
CA TYR A 46 -3.60 -3.61 0.18
C TYR A 46 -4.02 -2.26 -0.40
N ALA A 47 -4.81 -1.47 0.32
CA ALA A 47 -5.10 -0.11 -0.12
C ALA A 47 -3.81 0.69 -0.22
N CYS A 48 -2.97 0.62 0.80
CA CYS A 48 -1.68 1.31 0.80
C CYS A 48 -0.76 0.75 -0.29
N TYR A 49 -0.77 -0.55 -0.48
CA TYR A 49 0.05 -1.21 -1.49
C TYR A 49 -0.31 -0.73 -2.90
N TYR A 50 -1.60 -0.70 -3.22
CA TYR A 50 -2.04 -0.23 -4.54
C TYR A 50 -1.64 1.22 -4.77
N ALA A 51 -1.78 2.07 -3.75
CA ALA A 51 -1.36 3.46 -3.86
C ALA A 51 0.15 3.56 -4.07
N ALA A 52 0.92 2.75 -3.34
CA ALA A 52 2.39 2.76 -3.44
C ALA A 52 2.85 2.32 -4.84
N VAL A 53 2.28 1.22 -5.38
CA VAL A 53 2.69 0.77 -6.71
C VAL A 53 2.29 1.76 -7.79
N SER A 54 1.18 2.48 -7.60
CA SER A 54 0.77 3.54 -8.53
C SER A 54 1.78 4.68 -8.53
N LEU A 55 2.19 5.10 -7.35
CA LEU A 55 3.18 6.17 -7.22
C LEU A 55 4.50 5.77 -7.84
N LEU A 56 4.95 4.55 -7.55
CA LEU A 56 6.21 4.06 -8.10
C LEU A 56 6.16 3.95 -9.62
N LEU A 57 5.05 3.47 -10.16
CA LEU A 57 4.91 3.34 -11.60
C LEU A 57 4.91 4.70 -12.30
N LYS A 58 4.35 5.71 -11.66
CA LYS A 58 4.37 7.06 -12.22
C LYS A 58 5.80 7.53 -12.49
N TYR A 59 6.76 7.07 -11.68
CA TYR A 59 8.17 7.41 -11.83
C TYR A 59 8.98 6.26 -12.43
N ASP A 60 8.29 5.36 -13.15
CA ASP A 60 8.87 4.26 -13.92
C ASP A 60 9.58 3.21 -13.08
N HIS A 61 9.13 3.01 -11.85
CA HIS A 61 9.61 1.94 -10.98
C HIS A 61 8.58 0.82 -10.91
N GLN A 62 9.01 -0.40 -11.22
CA GLN A 62 8.12 -1.56 -11.24
C GLN A 62 8.70 -2.70 -10.41
N PRO A 63 8.75 -2.58 -9.08
CA PRO A 63 9.22 -3.68 -8.26
C PRO A 63 8.29 -4.89 -8.38
N GLN A 64 8.89 -6.08 -8.33
CA GLN A 64 8.16 -7.32 -8.59
C GLN A 64 7.71 -8.03 -7.34
N THR A 65 8.09 -7.53 -6.15
CA THR A 65 7.74 -8.16 -4.89
C THR A 65 7.20 -7.12 -3.91
N HIS A 66 6.45 -7.59 -2.92
CA HIS A 66 5.96 -6.71 -1.86
C HIS A 66 7.13 -6.03 -1.12
N ASN A 67 8.18 -6.80 -0.83
CA ASN A 67 9.35 -6.24 -0.18
C ASN A 67 10.04 -5.20 -1.06
N GLY A 68 10.07 -5.44 -2.37
CA GLY A 68 10.62 -4.49 -3.33
C GLY A 68 9.85 -3.18 -3.34
N VAL A 69 8.52 -3.24 -3.24
CA VAL A 69 7.69 -2.03 -3.15
C VAL A 69 8.05 -1.23 -1.90
N LYS A 70 8.13 -1.90 -0.76
CA LYS A 70 8.49 -1.25 0.50
C LYS A 70 9.86 -0.59 0.41
N THR A 71 10.84 -1.32 -0.13
CA THR A 71 12.21 -0.82 -0.26
C THR A 71 12.28 0.39 -1.18
N MET A 72 11.64 0.31 -2.34
CA MET A 72 11.68 1.42 -3.30
C MET A 72 10.92 2.64 -2.81
N LEU A 73 9.81 2.42 -2.11
CA LEU A 73 9.08 3.54 -1.52
C LEU A 73 9.97 4.27 -0.51
N GLY A 74 10.68 3.52 0.33
CA GLY A 74 11.60 4.10 1.30
C GLY A 74 12.72 4.86 0.63
N LEU A 75 13.36 4.25 -0.37
CA LEU A 75 14.52 4.82 -1.04
C LEU A 75 14.18 6.08 -1.84
N HIS A 76 13.11 6.05 -2.61
CA HIS A 76 12.81 7.12 -3.56
C HIS A 76 11.90 8.20 -3.02
N PHE A 77 11.14 7.93 -1.97
CA PHE A 77 10.14 8.89 -1.49
C PHE A 77 10.28 9.26 -0.04
N ILE A 78 10.62 8.31 0.84
CA ILE A 78 10.74 8.61 2.26
C ILE A 78 12.09 9.25 2.56
N SER A 79 13.19 8.62 2.12
CA SER A 79 14.54 9.13 2.42
C SER A 79 14.81 10.46 1.73
N THR A 80 14.11 10.74 0.65
CA THR A 80 14.28 11.99 -0.09
C THR A 80 13.37 13.11 0.42
N GLY A 81 12.52 12.80 1.40
CA GLY A 81 11.62 13.79 1.98
C GLY A 81 10.37 14.08 1.15
N LYS A 82 10.14 13.33 0.08
CA LYS A 82 8.94 13.53 -0.75
C LYS A 82 7.69 13.04 -0.05
N LEU A 83 7.82 12.04 0.83
CA LEU A 83 6.74 11.59 1.70
C LEU A 83 7.24 11.65 3.15
N PRO A 84 6.34 11.93 4.10
CA PRO A 84 6.73 11.96 5.51
C PRO A 84 7.22 10.60 6.02
N ILE A 85 8.16 10.62 6.94
CA ILE A 85 8.67 9.40 7.59
C ILE A 85 7.52 8.59 8.19
N LYS A 86 6.51 9.27 8.70
CA LYS A 86 5.32 8.64 9.28
C LYS A 86 4.65 7.67 8.30
N ILE A 87 4.59 8.04 7.02
CA ILE A 87 3.98 7.19 6.00
C ILE A 87 4.77 5.89 5.86
N GLY A 88 6.10 5.98 5.86
CA GLY A 88 6.94 4.79 5.78
C GLY A 88 6.74 3.87 6.97
N LYS A 89 6.61 4.44 8.17
CA LYS A 89 6.39 3.65 9.38
C LYS A 89 5.03 2.94 9.35
N ILE A 90 4.00 3.64 8.89
CA ILE A 90 2.67 3.04 8.77
C ILE A 90 2.71 1.87 7.79
N PHE A 91 3.31 2.07 6.62
CA PHE A 91 3.38 1.02 5.61
C PHE A 91 4.18 -0.18 6.12
N SER A 92 5.31 0.06 6.80
CA SER A 92 6.11 -1.02 7.37
C SER A 92 5.32 -1.82 8.41
N THR A 93 4.58 -1.14 9.26
CA THR A 93 3.77 -1.79 10.29
C THR A 93 2.71 -2.69 9.65
N LEU A 94 2.01 -2.16 8.66
CA LEU A 94 0.98 -2.93 7.95
C LEU A 94 1.58 -4.11 7.21
N PHE A 95 2.75 -3.91 6.59
CA PHE A 95 3.45 -4.96 5.89
C PHE A 95 3.78 -6.12 6.83
N GLU A 96 4.32 -5.81 8.00
CA GLU A 96 4.68 -6.83 8.99
C GLU A 96 3.46 -7.57 9.51
N LYS A 97 2.39 -6.85 9.82
CA LYS A 97 1.16 -7.47 10.31
C LYS A 97 0.56 -8.42 9.28
N ARG A 98 0.52 -8.00 8.03
CA ARG A 98 0.02 -8.85 6.95
C ARG A 98 0.92 -10.06 6.73
N HIS A 99 2.24 -9.81 6.71
CA HIS A 99 3.21 -10.85 6.38
C HIS A 99 3.29 -11.93 7.45
N SER A 100 3.27 -11.53 8.71
CA SER A 100 3.39 -12.49 9.82
C SER A 100 2.12 -13.31 10.03
N GLY A 101 1.00 -12.87 9.46
CA GLY A 101 -0.28 -13.53 9.71
C GLY A 101 -0.79 -13.30 11.12
N ASN A 102 -0.11 -12.47 11.87
CA ASN A 102 -0.46 -12.21 13.26
C ASN A 102 -1.23 -10.91 13.35
N TYR A 103 -2.54 -11.03 13.27
CA TYR A 103 -3.40 -9.87 13.30
C TYR A 103 -3.99 -9.64 14.69
N LYS A 104 -3.22 -9.87 15.70
CA LYS A 104 -3.69 -9.57 17.04
C LYS A 104 -3.92 -8.08 17.15
N ILE A 105 -5.10 -7.69 16.74
CA ILE A 105 -5.49 -6.30 16.75
C ILE A 105 -5.96 -5.97 18.14
N ASN A 106 -5.17 -5.17 18.78
CA ASN A 106 -5.53 -4.64 20.08
C ASN A 106 -5.61 -3.14 19.93
N SER A 107 -5.26 -2.43 20.96
CA SER A 107 -5.30 -0.98 20.92
C SER A 107 -4.26 -0.34 20.04
N LYS A 108 -3.32 -1.10 19.46
CA LYS A 108 -2.20 -0.52 18.74
C LYS A 108 -2.53 -0.10 17.32
N ILE A 109 -3.49 -0.76 16.68
CA ILE A 109 -3.88 -0.43 15.31
C ILE A 109 -5.35 -0.07 15.30
N ARG A 110 -5.63 1.16 14.92
CA ARG A 110 -7.01 1.63 14.84
C ARG A 110 -7.19 2.42 13.57
N ILE A 111 -8.30 2.17 12.91
CA ILE A 111 -8.69 2.88 11.70
C ILE A 111 -9.94 3.67 12.04
N ASN A 112 -9.75 4.81 12.60
CA ASN A 112 -10.89 5.66 12.97
C ASN A 112 -10.97 6.83 12.04
#